data_01cbc8e41391e72dfbfe46163dc8a35d
#
_entry.id   01cbc8e41391e72dfbfe46163dc8a35d
#
_cell.length_a   1.000
_cell.length_b   1.000
_cell.length_c   1.000
_cell.angle_alpha   90.00
_cell.angle_beta   90.00
_cell.angle_gamma   90.00
#
_symmetry.space_group_name_H-M   'P 1'
#
loop_
_entity.id
_entity.type
_entity.pdbx_description
1 polymer ?
#
loop_
_entity_poly.entity_id
_entity_poly.type
_entity_poly.pdbx_seq_one_letter_code
_entity_poly.pdbx_strand_id
1 'polypeptide(L)'
;MKKYFFVTAILLIGFFLFFFDGNSNNNEEKIFKNAVTPSPVQVAGFALGEDVPFLAVNLLKFKEKAEYADRRETDLTGREAYAIYADEVLGHLAKVGAEPIFGGEVNRLILGEVEELWDVVAVVRYPSRKAMFEMATSDDYIESEKHRTAGLAG
;
A
#
# COMPACT_ATOMS: atom_id res chain seq x y z
N MET A 1 -6.93 -47.01 14.01
CA MET A 1 -8.04 -46.06 13.87
C MET A 1 -7.46 -44.65 13.96
N LYS A 2 -7.25 -44.00 12.84
CA LYS A 2 -6.72 -42.61 12.77
C LYS A 2 -7.91 -41.66 12.67
N LYS A 3 -8.09 -40.80 13.69
CA LYS A 3 -9.10 -39.74 13.69
C LYS A 3 -8.55 -38.57 12.92
N TYR A 4 -9.15 -38.25 11.78
CA TYR A 4 -8.89 -37.02 11.06
C TYR A 4 -9.66 -35.90 11.75
N PHE A 5 -8.95 -34.91 12.27
CA PHE A 5 -9.51 -33.62 12.70
C PHE A 5 -9.68 -32.75 11.46
N PHE A 6 -10.88 -32.60 10.99
CA PHE A 6 -11.23 -31.55 10.03
C PHE A 6 -11.36 -30.22 10.78
N VAL A 7 -10.42 -29.31 10.56
CA VAL A 7 -10.58 -27.93 10.95
C VAL A 7 -11.38 -27.24 9.86
N THR A 8 -12.66 -27.03 10.13
CA THR A 8 -13.56 -26.28 9.26
C THR A 8 -13.28 -24.79 9.50
N ALA A 9 -12.53 -24.17 8.61
CA ALA A 9 -12.44 -22.71 8.56
C ALA A 9 -13.79 -22.17 8.08
N ILE A 10 -14.55 -21.58 8.98
CA ILE A 10 -15.80 -20.87 8.65
C ILE A 10 -15.40 -19.53 8.02
N LEU A 11 -15.38 -19.49 6.69
CA LEU A 11 -15.39 -18.27 5.91
C LEU A 11 -16.79 -17.65 6.03
N LEU A 12 -16.93 -16.64 6.85
CA LEU A 12 -18.08 -15.74 6.86
C LEU A 12 -18.05 -14.90 5.58
N ILE A 13 -18.57 -15.46 4.49
CA ILE A 13 -18.92 -14.70 3.29
C ILE A 13 -20.23 -13.99 3.62
N GLY A 14 -20.13 -12.71 4.01
CA GLY A 14 -21.29 -11.84 4.09
C GLY A 14 -21.87 -11.63 2.69
N PHE A 15 -22.97 -12.33 2.43
CA PHE A 15 -23.75 -12.21 1.20
C PHE A 15 -24.49 -10.87 1.26
N PHE A 16 -23.90 -9.82 0.69
CA PHE A 16 -24.59 -8.56 0.47
C PHE A 16 -25.38 -8.67 -0.84
N LEU A 17 -26.70 -8.87 -0.74
CA LEU A 17 -27.62 -8.74 -1.86
C LEU A 17 -27.70 -7.26 -2.23
N PHE A 18 -26.97 -6.84 -3.27
CA PHE A 18 -27.25 -5.60 -3.97
C PHE A 18 -28.47 -5.80 -4.85
N PHE A 19 -29.54 -5.12 -4.51
CA PHE A 19 -30.63 -4.88 -5.45
C PHE A 19 -30.12 -4.02 -6.60
N PHE A 20 -30.04 -4.58 -7.79
CA PHE A 20 -29.83 -3.83 -9.01
C PHE A 20 -31.11 -3.05 -9.30
N ASP A 21 -31.12 -1.79 -9.01
CA ASP A 21 -32.10 -0.86 -9.55
C ASP A 21 -31.59 -0.39 -10.92
N GLY A 22 -32.19 -0.92 -11.97
CA GLY A 22 -31.83 -0.60 -13.34
C GLY A 22 -32.45 0.72 -13.75
N ASN A 23 -31.72 1.78 -13.71
CA ASN A 23 -31.75 2.86 -14.69
C ASN A 23 -30.84 4.00 -14.29
N SER A 24 -29.68 4.12 -14.93
CA SER A 24 -29.05 5.45 -15.09
C SER A 24 -28.03 5.38 -16.24
N ASN A 25 -28.26 6.26 -17.20
CA ASN A 25 -27.24 6.73 -18.14
C ASN A 25 -26.16 7.44 -17.31
N ASN A 26 -25.27 6.69 -16.70
CA ASN A 26 -24.09 7.22 -16.03
C ASN A 26 -22.95 7.19 -17.03
N ASN A 27 -22.66 8.34 -17.64
CA ASN A 27 -21.29 8.70 -17.92
C ASN A 27 -20.59 8.69 -16.54
N GLU A 28 -20.14 7.53 -16.08
CA GLU A 28 -19.25 7.46 -14.93
C GLU A 28 -17.95 8.15 -15.35
N GLU A 29 -17.84 9.39 -14.92
CA GLU A 29 -16.57 10.08 -14.88
C GLU A 29 -15.64 9.15 -14.09
N LYS A 30 -14.65 8.56 -14.76
CA LYS A 30 -13.68 7.70 -14.10
C LYS A 30 -12.95 8.53 -13.06
N ILE A 31 -13.42 8.49 -11.83
CA ILE A 31 -12.78 9.14 -10.70
C ILE A 31 -11.55 8.29 -10.37
N PHE A 32 -10.38 8.73 -10.82
CA PHE A 32 -9.11 8.17 -10.37
C PHE A 32 -8.92 8.55 -8.90
N LYS A 33 -8.76 7.54 -8.05
CA LYS A 33 -8.59 7.75 -6.63
C LYS A 33 -7.25 7.20 -6.18
N ASN A 34 -6.38 8.08 -5.74
CA ASN A 34 -5.16 7.69 -5.06
C ASN A 34 -5.48 7.02 -3.72
N ALA A 35 -4.68 6.05 -3.32
CA ALA A 35 -4.84 5.36 -2.06
C ALA A 35 -3.47 5.01 -1.46
N VAL A 36 -3.35 5.16 -0.15
CA VAL A 36 -2.13 4.83 0.61
C VAL A 36 -2.14 3.41 1.16
N THR A 37 -3.30 2.76 1.16
CA THR A 37 -3.49 1.37 1.61
C THR A 37 -4.21 0.56 0.55
N PRO A 38 -3.83 -0.71 0.34
CA PRO A 38 -4.50 -1.56 -0.63
C PRO A 38 -5.92 -1.94 -0.15
N SER A 39 -6.83 -2.11 -1.10
CA SER A 39 -8.14 -2.71 -0.83
C SER A 39 -8.02 -4.21 -0.54
N PRO A 40 -9.00 -4.83 0.15
CA PRO A 40 -9.00 -6.27 0.38
C PRO A 40 -8.88 -7.12 -0.89
N VAL A 41 -9.47 -6.66 -2.01
CA VAL A 41 -9.39 -7.33 -3.31
C VAL A 41 -7.96 -7.28 -3.88
N GLN A 42 -7.28 -6.14 -3.74
CA GLN A 42 -5.87 -6.01 -4.16
C GLN A 42 -4.96 -6.90 -3.31
N VAL A 43 -5.16 -6.93 -1.99
CA VAL A 43 -4.40 -7.83 -1.09
C VAL A 43 -4.61 -9.29 -1.47
N ALA A 44 -5.86 -9.72 -1.68
CA ALA A 44 -6.18 -11.09 -2.07
C ALA A 44 -5.56 -11.45 -3.43
N GLY A 45 -5.70 -10.57 -4.43
CA GLY A 45 -5.10 -10.78 -5.76
C GLY A 45 -3.58 -10.88 -5.72
N PHE A 46 -2.93 -10.06 -4.89
CA PHE A 46 -1.48 -10.14 -4.69
C PHE A 46 -1.08 -11.45 -4.00
N ALA A 47 -1.82 -11.89 -2.96
CA ALA A 47 -1.54 -13.10 -2.20
C ALA A 47 -1.67 -14.39 -3.03
N LEU A 48 -2.59 -14.41 -4.02
CA LEU A 48 -2.83 -15.57 -4.88
C LEU A 48 -1.81 -15.74 -6.02
N GLY A 49 -0.92 -14.79 -6.23
CA GLY A 49 0.07 -14.88 -7.29
C GLY A 49 1.26 -15.78 -6.91
N GLU A 50 2.11 -16.07 -7.91
CA GLU A 50 3.32 -16.85 -7.70
C GLU A 50 4.26 -16.19 -6.69
N ASP A 51 4.85 -16.97 -5.79
CA ASP A 51 5.79 -16.49 -4.77
C ASP A 51 7.23 -16.46 -5.32
N VAL A 52 7.46 -15.53 -6.23
CA VAL A 52 8.74 -15.30 -6.91
C VAL A 52 9.27 -13.89 -6.61
N PRO A 53 10.56 -13.62 -6.86
CA PRO A 53 11.10 -12.26 -6.72
C PRO A 53 10.36 -11.25 -7.62
N PHE A 54 10.12 -10.06 -7.09
CA PHE A 54 9.44 -8.99 -7.83
C PHE A 54 9.95 -7.59 -7.47
N LEU A 55 9.60 -6.62 -8.27
CA LEU A 55 9.85 -5.20 -8.03
C LEU A 55 8.55 -4.50 -7.62
N ALA A 56 8.53 -3.90 -6.45
CA ALA A 56 7.46 -3.01 -6.03
C ALA A 56 7.80 -1.59 -6.48
N VAL A 57 6.98 -1.03 -7.36
CA VAL A 57 7.09 0.37 -7.82
C VAL A 57 6.13 1.20 -6.97
N ASN A 58 6.68 2.13 -6.21
CA ASN A 58 5.92 3.06 -5.39
C ASN A 58 5.94 4.42 -6.06
N LEU A 59 4.76 4.95 -6.36
CA LEU A 59 4.54 6.29 -6.83
C LEU A 59 3.97 7.08 -5.64
N LEU A 60 4.69 8.07 -5.17
CA LEU A 60 4.41 8.73 -3.90
C LEU A 60 3.92 10.16 -4.13
N LYS A 61 2.77 10.48 -3.53
CA LYS A 61 2.24 11.83 -3.45
C LYS A 61 2.18 12.25 -1.99
N PHE A 62 2.81 13.35 -1.62
CA PHE A 62 2.81 13.82 -0.24
C PHE A 62 1.64 14.75 0.06
N LYS A 63 1.15 14.67 1.30
CA LYS A 63 0.28 15.70 1.84
C LYS A 63 1.07 16.98 2.10
N GLU A 64 0.39 18.13 2.08
CA GLU A 64 0.98 19.40 2.49
C GLU A 64 1.39 19.35 3.97
N LYS A 65 0.51 18.86 4.84
CA LYS A 65 0.75 18.65 6.27
C LYS A 65 0.48 17.19 6.63
N ALA A 66 1.32 16.60 7.48
CA ALA A 66 1.11 15.24 7.95
C ALA A 66 -0.15 15.12 8.82
N GLU A 67 -0.91 14.03 8.63
CA GLU A 67 -2.15 13.75 9.36
C GLU A 67 -2.10 12.34 9.95
N TYR A 68 -1.80 12.25 11.23
CA TYR A 68 -1.77 10.97 11.95
C TYR A 68 -3.16 10.48 12.32
N ALA A 69 -3.40 9.18 12.21
CA ALA A 69 -4.69 8.55 12.50
C ALA A 69 -5.12 8.73 13.97
N ASP A 70 -4.19 8.84 14.90
CA ASP A 70 -4.42 9.11 16.32
C ASP A 70 -4.71 10.59 16.63
N ARG A 71 -4.74 11.43 15.60
CA ARG A 71 -5.04 12.88 15.68
C ARG A 71 -4.04 13.68 16.55
N ARG A 72 -2.82 13.15 16.74
CA ARG A 72 -1.77 13.93 17.40
C ARG A 72 -1.48 15.21 16.61
N GLU A 73 -1.24 16.29 17.33
CA GLU A 73 -0.76 17.52 16.71
C GLU A 73 0.67 17.33 16.19
N THR A 74 0.95 17.90 15.02
CA THR A 74 2.27 17.87 14.41
C THR A 74 2.44 19.06 13.50
N ASP A 75 3.66 19.58 13.39
CA ASP A 75 4.03 20.62 12.43
C ASP A 75 4.74 20.03 11.20
N LEU A 76 4.91 18.72 11.14
CA LEU A 76 5.56 18.06 10.01
C LEU A 76 4.74 18.23 8.75
N THR A 77 5.42 18.47 7.65
CA THR A 77 4.88 18.27 6.30
C THR A 77 4.69 16.78 6.03
N GLY A 78 3.89 16.42 5.03
CA GLY A 78 3.75 15.03 4.62
C GLY A 78 5.09 14.40 4.22
N ARG A 79 5.95 15.17 3.53
CA ARG A 79 7.29 14.70 3.15
C ARG A 79 8.19 14.45 4.35
N GLU A 80 8.17 15.28 5.38
CA GLU A 80 8.96 15.08 6.60
C GLU A 80 8.48 13.87 7.40
N ALA A 81 7.17 13.66 7.51
CA ALA A 81 6.63 12.46 8.13
C ALA A 81 7.05 11.21 7.35
N TYR A 82 6.95 11.23 6.02
CA TYR A 82 7.40 10.11 5.20
C TYR A 82 8.91 9.87 5.31
N ALA A 83 9.74 10.90 5.50
CA ALA A 83 11.17 10.74 5.68
C ALA A 83 11.52 9.91 6.93
N ILE A 84 10.75 10.06 8.02
CA ILE A 84 10.90 9.20 9.22
C ILE A 84 10.67 7.74 8.84
N TYR A 85 9.57 7.44 8.14
CA TYR A 85 9.30 6.10 7.63
C TYR A 85 10.41 5.58 6.71
N ALA A 86 10.92 6.43 5.81
CA ALA A 86 11.93 6.05 4.83
C ALA A 86 13.24 5.61 5.49
N ASP A 87 13.63 6.23 6.59
CA ASP A 87 14.80 5.84 7.38
C ASP A 87 14.56 4.51 8.12
N GLU A 88 13.40 4.34 8.74
CA GLU A 88 13.05 3.15 9.52
C GLU A 88 12.83 1.92 8.63
N VAL A 89 12.20 2.08 7.48
CA VAL A 89 11.85 0.96 6.58
C VAL A 89 13.08 0.21 6.06
N LEU A 90 14.24 0.85 5.97
CA LEU A 90 15.48 0.18 5.53
C LEU A 90 15.81 -1.02 6.42
N GLY A 91 15.61 -0.88 7.73
CA GLY A 91 15.80 -1.98 8.68
C GLY A 91 14.79 -3.11 8.49
N HIS A 92 13.53 -2.78 8.21
CA HIS A 92 12.48 -3.77 7.95
C HIS A 92 12.70 -4.53 6.65
N LEU A 93 13.09 -3.82 5.58
CA LEU A 93 13.45 -4.43 4.30
C LEU A 93 14.60 -5.42 4.45
N ALA A 94 15.67 -5.02 5.16
CA ALA A 94 16.83 -5.88 5.38
C ALA A 94 16.48 -7.18 6.13
N LYS A 95 15.56 -7.13 7.11
CA LYS A 95 15.11 -8.32 7.88
C LYS A 95 14.48 -9.39 6.98
N VAL A 96 13.83 -9.00 5.88
CA VAL A 96 13.15 -9.93 4.96
C VAL A 96 13.93 -10.16 3.65
N GLY A 97 15.16 -9.66 3.56
CA GLY A 97 16.00 -9.79 2.37
C GLY A 97 15.54 -8.95 1.18
N ALA A 98 14.75 -7.89 1.44
CA ALA A 98 14.36 -6.91 0.44
C ALA A 98 15.35 -5.74 0.42
N GLU A 99 15.44 -5.06 -0.71
CA GLU A 99 16.36 -3.93 -0.90
C GLU A 99 15.77 -2.82 -1.77
N PRO A 100 15.97 -1.55 -1.42
CA PRO A 100 15.67 -0.43 -2.31
C PRO A 100 16.69 -0.44 -3.45
N ILE A 101 16.23 -0.36 -4.70
CA ILE A 101 17.09 -0.38 -5.88
C ILE A 101 17.08 0.92 -6.67
N PHE A 102 16.07 1.76 -6.45
CA PHE A 102 15.95 3.06 -7.10
C PHE A 102 15.07 3.99 -6.25
N GLY A 103 15.43 5.28 -6.24
CA GLY A 103 14.60 6.36 -5.71
C GLY A 103 14.91 7.66 -6.43
N GLY A 104 13.88 8.47 -6.69
CA GLY A 104 14.07 9.73 -7.38
C GLY A 104 12.87 10.66 -7.32
N GLU A 105 13.15 11.96 -7.35
CA GLU A 105 12.15 13.02 -7.46
C GLU A 105 11.55 13.06 -8.86
N VAL A 106 10.25 13.30 -8.94
CA VAL A 106 9.52 13.52 -10.20
C VAL A 106 9.41 15.03 -10.43
N ASN A 107 10.12 15.55 -11.45
CA ASN A 107 10.15 16.97 -11.72
C ASN A 107 9.16 17.42 -12.81
N ARG A 108 8.95 16.59 -13.81
CA ARG A 108 8.03 16.86 -14.92
C ARG A 108 7.71 15.62 -15.73
N LEU A 109 6.59 15.69 -16.43
CA LEU A 109 6.26 14.76 -17.51
C LEU A 109 6.84 15.33 -18.83
N ILE A 110 7.52 14.47 -19.61
CA ILE A 110 8.11 14.87 -20.91
C ILE A 110 7.15 14.51 -22.05
N LEU A 111 6.41 13.42 -21.92
CA LEU A 111 5.49 12.89 -22.92
C LEU A 111 4.15 12.52 -22.27
N GLY A 112 3.06 12.80 -22.99
CA GLY A 112 1.71 12.48 -22.57
C GLY A 112 1.15 13.43 -21.51
N GLU A 113 0.05 13.02 -20.89
CA GLU A 113 -0.66 13.75 -19.83
C GLU A 113 -1.01 12.78 -18.70
N VAL A 114 -1.02 13.26 -17.47
CA VAL A 114 -1.49 12.55 -16.28
C VAL A 114 -2.35 13.52 -15.46
N GLU A 115 -3.23 12.99 -14.64
CA GLU A 115 -4.14 13.78 -13.81
C GLU A 115 -3.36 14.67 -12.84
N GLU A 116 -2.32 14.11 -12.24
CA GLU A 116 -1.45 14.78 -11.29
C GLU A 116 -0.07 14.13 -11.29
N LEU A 117 0.99 14.94 -11.20
CA LEU A 117 2.35 14.41 -11.05
C LEU A 117 2.55 13.85 -9.63
N TRP A 118 3.17 12.68 -9.57
CA TRP A 118 3.73 12.14 -8.33
C TRP A 118 4.94 12.95 -7.89
N ASP A 119 5.25 12.94 -6.61
CA ASP A 119 6.40 13.69 -6.08
C ASP A 119 7.68 12.86 -6.11
N VAL A 120 7.57 11.55 -5.86
CA VAL A 120 8.71 10.62 -5.79
C VAL A 120 8.33 9.28 -6.41
N VAL A 121 9.30 8.65 -7.06
CA VAL A 121 9.26 7.23 -7.43
C VAL A 121 10.28 6.48 -6.60
N ALA A 122 9.87 5.37 -5.99
CA ALA A 122 10.76 4.46 -5.28
C ALA A 122 10.50 3.02 -5.72
N VAL A 123 11.59 2.27 -5.98
CA VAL A 123 11.50 0.87 -6.41
C VAL A 123 12.23 -0.01 -5.40
N VAL A 124 11.54 -1.02 -4.90
CA VAL A 124 12.05 -1.99 -3.94
C VAL A 124 12.01 -3.38 -4.56
N ARG A 125 13.10 -4.12 -4.45
CA ARG A 125 13.15 -5.53 -4.80
C ARG A 125 12.81 -6.37 -3.59
N TYR A 126 11.81 -7.24 -3.72
CA TYR A 126 11.49 -8.27 -2.74
C TYR A 126 11.87 -9.65 -3.25
N PRO A 127 12.40 -10.55 -2.37
CA PRO A 127 12.71 -11.92 -2.77
C PRO A 127 11.44 -12.76 -3.03
N SER A 128 10.32 -12.41 -2.40
CA SER A 128 9.04 -13.10 -2.57
C SER A 128 7.88 -12.25 -2.04
N ARG A 129 6.65 -12.60 -2.40
CA ARG A 129 5.43 -12.00 -1.81
C ARG A 129 5.30 -12.31 -0.34
N LYS A 130 5.67 -13.53 0.05
CA LYS A 130 5.71 -13.94 1.45
C LYS A 130 6.60 -13.02 2.28
N ALA A 131 7.80 -12.69 1.80
CA ALA A 131 8.71 -11.77 2.47
C ALA A 131 8.08 -10.37 2.67
N MET A 132 7.37 -9.86 1.65
CA MET A 132 6.65 -8.58 1.79
C MET A 132 5.52 -8.68 2.81
N PHE A 133 4.73 -9.75 2.83
CA PHE A 133 3.68 -9.95 3.83
C PHE A 133 4.25 -10.09 5.25
N GLU A 134 5.35 -10.84 5.41
CA GLU A 134 6.03 -11.02 6.68
C GLU A 134 6.49 -9.67 7.25
N MET A 135 7.07 -8.82 6.41
CA MET A 135 7.40 -7.45 6.81
C MET A 135 6.14 -6.64 7.18
N ALA A 136 5.15 -6.60 6.27
CA ALA A 136 3.98 -5.74 6.41
C ALA A 136 3.07 -6.10 7.60
N THR A 137 3.20 -7.31 8.14
CA THR A 137 2.43 -7.78 9.31
C THR A 137 3.25 -7.79 10.60
N SER A 138 4.50 -7.38 10.57
CA SER A 138 5.32 -7.28 11.78
C SER A 138 4.95 -6.07 12.62
N ASP A 139 4.97 -6.21 13.94
CA ASP A 139 4.59 -5.12 14.87
C ASP A 139 5.49 -3.89 14.68
N ASP A 140 6.79 -4.10 14.49
CA ASP A 140 7.76 -3.02 14.26
C ASP A 140 7.42 -2.22 13.00
N TYR A 141 7.07 -2.89 11.89
CA TYR A 141 6.70 -2.21 10.66
C TYR A 141 5.39 -1.45 10.78
N ILE A 142 4.40 -2.00 11.48
CA ILE A 142 3.11 -1.33 11.72
C ILE A 142 3.30 -0.01 12.47
N GLU A 143 4.26 0.07 13.39
CA GLU A 143 4.59 1.33 14.05
C GLU A 143 5.21 2.34 13.08
N SER A 144 6.16 1.92 12.26
CA SER A 144 6.79 2.79 11.24
C SER A 144 5.80 3.23 10.16
N GLU A 145 4.88 2.35 9.75
CA GLU A 145 3.87 2.66 8.72
C GLU A 145 2.97 3.83 9.07
N LYS A 146 2.79 4.15 10.34
CA LYS A 146 2.02 5.33 10.79
C LYS A 146 2.57 6.63 10.21
N HIS A 147 3.89 6.74 10.08
CA HIS A 147 4.54 7.90 9.48
C HIS A 147 4.32 7.96 7.96
N ARG A 148 4.37 6.79 7.30
CA ARG A 148 4.05 6.66 5.89
C ARG A 148 2.62 7.11 5.61
N THR A 149 1.66 6.54 6.32
CA THR A 149 0.22 6.84 6.14
C THR A 149 -0.11 8.28 6.49
N ALA A 150 0.53 8.85 7.51
CA ALA A 150 0.36 10.26 7.86
C ALA A 150 0.86 11.21 6.77
N GLY A 151 1.94 10.84 6.08
CA GLY A 151 2.61 11.70 5.11
C GLY A 151 2.08 11.63 3.68
N LEU A 152 1.43 10.52 3.28
CA LEU A 152 1.02 10.28 1.91
C LEU A 152 -0.44 10.66 1.62
N ALA A 153 -0.64 11.28 0.45
CA ALA A 153 -1.95 11.47 -0.18
C ALA A 153 -2.25 10.38 -1.23
N GLY A 154 -1.20 9.70 -1.70
CA GLY A 154 -1.29 8.61 -2.67
C GLY A 154 0.04 7.96 -2.91
#